data_2568f60248fcfa3e0e7834822c598281
#
_entry.id   2568f60248fcfa3e0e7834822c598281
#
_cell.length_a   1.000
_cell.length_b   1.000
_cell.length_c   1.000
_cell.angle_alpha   90.00
_cell.angle_beta   90.00
_cell.angle_gamma   90.00
#
_symmetry.space_group_name_H-M   'P 1'
#
loop_
_entity.id
_entity.type
_entity.pdbx_description
1 polymer ?
#
loop_
_entity_poly.entity_id
_entity_poly.type
_entity_poly.pdbx_seq_one_letter_code
_entity_poly.pdbx_strand_id
1 'polypeptide(L)'
;MAHEAQLKFGNSKEYRVIECEYEFVQPIKDNGQPAGFPSGGLIHLVVVSPDDNDIFLHDWMQSATDQKDGQIIFTVEDKALPSPKVLRFKHAYCIRLYEYFNAHSNIQMHTKITISAAEIAFGDSGSVVFKNDQK
;
A
#
# COMPACT_ATOMS: atom_id res chain seq x y z
N MET A 1 -9.17 -7.13 20.71
CA MET A 1 -7.85 -6.77 20.17
C MET A 1 -8.02 -5.84 18.97
N ALA A 2 -7.45 -4.66 19.03
CA ALA A 2 -7.58 -3.71 17.95
C ALA A 2 -6.36 -3.81 17.01
N HIS A 3 -6.63 -3.71 15.73
CA HIS A 3 -5.59 -3.65 14.71
C HIS A 3 -5.69 -2.32 14.00
N GLU A 4 -4.57 -1.67 13.84
CA GLU A 4 -4.51 -0.38 13.14
C GLU A 4 -3.46 -0.43 12.06
N ALA A 5 -3.70 0.30 10.99
CA ALA A 5 -2.71 0.47 9.94
C ALA A 5 -2.75 1.91 9.45
N GLN A 6 -1.57 2.41 9.10
CA GLN A 6 -1.41 3.78 8.62
C GLN A 6 -0.54 3.78 7.38
N LEU A 7 -0.93 4.56 6.40
CA LEU A 7 -0.16 4.82 5.20
C LEU A 7 0.53 6.17 5.37
N LYS A 8 1.86 6.17 5.26
CA LYS A 8 2.65 7.39 5.47
C LYS A 8 3.54 7.67 4.26
N PHE A 9 3.61 8.94 3.91
CA PHE A 9 4.52 9.44 2.88
C PHE A 9 5.51 10.37 3.55
N GLY A 10 6.58 9.79 4.10
CA GLY A 10 7.53 10.54 4.88
C GLY A 10 6.86 11.17 6.11
N ASN A 11 7.13 12.45 6.34
CA ASN A 11 6.51 13.19 7.44
C ASN A 11 5.40 14.12 6.96
N SER A 12 5.06 14.06 5.66
CA SER A 12 4.15 15.04 5.07
C SER A 12 2.69 14.61 5.09
N LYS A 13 2.41 13.34 4.88
CA LYS A 13 1.04 12.85 4.76
C LYS A 13 0.88 11.52 5.47
N GLU A 14 -0.28 11.35 6.09
CA GLU A 14 -0.62 10.16 6.81
C GLU A 14 -2.11 9.88 6.63
N TYR A 15 -2.44 8.61 6.34
CA TYR A 15 -3.82 8.18 6.15
C TYR A 15 -4.07 6.92 6.97
N ARG A 16 -5.25 6.86 7.56
CA ARG A 16 -5.67 5.66 8.27
C ARG A 16 -6.12 4.61 7.26
N VAL A 17 -5.56 3.40 7.36
CA VAL A 17 -5.85 2.30 6.46
C VAL A 17 -6.91 1.41 7.08
N ILE A 18 -7.95 1.10 6.31
CA ILE A 18 -9.03 0.22 6.71
C ILE A 18 -8.77 -1.19 6.20
N GLU A 19 -8.32 -1.30 4.96
CA GLU A 19 -8.00 -2.58 4.34
C GLU A 19 -6.73 -2.44 3.54
N CYS A 20 -5.92 -3.49 3.54
CA CYS A 20 -4.70 -3.55 2.76
C CYS A 20 -4.51 -4.97 2.25
N GLU A 21 -4.22 -5.07 0.95
CA GLU A 21 -4.06 -6.36 0.30
C GLU A 21 -2.94 -6.26 -0.72
N TYR A 22 -2.05 -7.23 -0.72
CA TYR A 22 -0.98 -7.31 -1.71
C TYR A 22 -0.61 -8.76 -1.91
N GLU A 23 0.00 -9.07 -3.06
CA GLU A 23 0.27 -10.43 -3.45
C GLU A 23 1.55 -10.49 -4.28
N PHE A 24 2.32 -11.55 -4.06
CA PHE A 24 3.48 -11.87 -4.89
C PHE A 24 3.27 -13.24 -5.50
N VAL A 25 3.48 -13.35 -6.80
CA VAL A 25 3.25 -14.59 -7.53
C VAL A 25 4.44 -14.89 -8.44
N GLN A 26 4.81 -16.15 -8.50
CA GLN A 26 5.79 -16.60 -9.49
C GLN A 26 5.09 -17.55 -10.46
N PRO A 27 5.30 -17.37 -11.77
CA PRO A 27 4.82 -18.37 -12.72
C PRO A 27 5.55 -19.67 -12.51
N ILE A 28 4.90 -20.78 -12.80
CA ILE A 28 5.50 -22.10 -12.63
C ILE A 28 5.59 -22.85 -13.94
N LYS A 29 6.59 -23.74 -14.05
CA LYS A 29 6.73 -24.68 -15.13
C LYS A 29 5.82 -25.89 -14.90
N ASP A 30 5.70 -26.75 -15.91
CA ASP A 30 4.87 -27.94 -15.81
C ASP A 30 5.29 -28.85 -14.66
N ASN A 31 6.56 -28.83 -14.28
CA ASN A 31 7.06 -29.64 -13.17
C ASN A 31 6.92 -28.98 -11.80
N GLY A 32 6.25 -27.82 -11.73
CA GLY A 32 6.03 -27.12 -10.47
C GLY A 32 7.13 -26.17 -10.04
N GLN A 33 8.21 -26.09 -10.77
CA GLN A 33 9.32 -25.18 -10.43
C GLN A 33 9.01 -23.76 -10.90
N PRO A 34 9.58 -22.75 -10.21
CA PRO A 34 9.41 -21.37 -10.67
C PRO A 34 9.94 -21.19 -12.09
N ALA A 35 9.19 -20.49 -12.92
CA ALA A 35 9.50 -20.31 -14.33
C ALA A 35 10.04 -18.93 -14.66
N GLY A 36 10.20 -18.06 -13.67
CA GLY A 36 10.68 -16.72 -13.92
C GLY A 36 10.79 -15.93 -12.63
N PHE A 37 10.74 -14.62 -12.76
CA PHE A 37 10.82 -13.74 -11.61
C PHE A 37 9.47 -13.57 -10.94
N PRO A 38 9.42 -13.32 -9.63
CA PRO A 38 8.17 -12.99 -8.97
C PRO A 38 7.51 -11.79 -9.64
N SER A 39 6.21 -11.83 -9.78
CA SER A 39 5.42 -10.70 -10.21
C SER A 39 4.58 -10.20 -9.04
N GLY A 40 4.23 -8.93 -9.08
CA GLY A 40 3.50 -8.30 -8.00
C GLY A 40 3.70 -6.82 -8.04
N GLY A 41 3.89 -6.23 -6.86
CA GLY A 41 4.09 -4.79 -6.76
C GLY A 41 2.80 -4.00 -6.68
N LEU A 42 1.65 -4.66 -6.81
CA LEU A 42 0.36 -4.01 -6.64
C LEU A 42 -0.06 -4.08 -5.18
N ILE A 43 -0.41 -2.94 -4.64
CA ILE A 43 -0.91 -2.83 -3.27
C ILE A 43 -2.28 -2.19 -3.34
N HIS A 44 -3.28 -2.90 -2.86
CA HIS A 44 -4.66 -2.40 -2.83
C HIS A 44 -4.98 -1.92 -1.43
N LEU A 45 -5.38 -0.67 -1.33
CA LEU A 45 -5.64 -0.03 -0.04
C LEU A 45 -7.01 0.60 -0.01
N VAL A 46 -7.64 0.50 1.14
CA VAL A 46 -8.81 1.32 1.45
C VAL A 46 -8.42 2.20 2.62
N VAL A 47 -8.48 3.50 2.42
CA VAL A 47 -8.12 4.47 3.46
C VAL A 47 -9.33 5.35 3.76
N VAL A 48 -9.33 5.91 4.97
CA VAL A 48 -10.33 6.92 5.33
C VAL A 48 -9.99 8.19 4.57
N SER A 49 -10.98 8.73 3.87
CA SER A 49 -10.78 9.99 3.16
C SER A 49 -10.52 11.12 4.14
N PRO A 50 -9.59 12.02 3.85
CA PRO A 50 -9.34 13.17 4.72
C PRO A 50 -10.58 14.05 4.85
N ASP A 51 -10.74 14.69 6.01
CA ASP A 51 -11.88 15.57 6.27
C ASP A 51 -11.76 16.93 5.59
N ASP A 52 -10.58 17.27 5.11
CA ASP A 52 -10.32 18.55 4.49
C ASP A 52 -10.23 18.41 2.96
N ASN A 53 -9.76 19.46 2.30
CA ASN A 53 -9.61 19.45 0.85
C ASN A 53 -8.26 18.88 0.40
N ASP A 54 -7.79 17.87 1.10
CA ASP A 54 -6.54 17.21 0.76
C ASP A 54 -6.71 16.43 -0.54
N ILE A 55 -5.97 16.83 -1.57
CA ILE A 55 -6.01 16.20 -2.88
C ILE A 55 -4.71 15.49 -3.24
N PHE A 56 -3.90 15.17 -2.23
CA PHE A 56 -2.59 14.55 -2.43
C PHE A 56 -2.69 13.25 -3.24
N LEU A 57 -3.63 12.38 -2.87
CA LEU A 57 -3.82 11.11 -3.59
C LEU A 57 -4.40 11.34 -4.97
N HIS A 58 -5.27 12.31 -5.13
CA HIS A 58 -5.87 12.64 -6.42
C HIS A 58 -4.83 13.18 -7.38
N ASP A 59 -3.95 14.07 -6.91
CA ASP A 59 -2.86 14.59 -7.73
C ASP A 59 -1.91 13.48 -8.16
N TRP A 60 -1.61 12.57 -7.26
CA TRP A 60 -0.75 11.43 -7.58
C TRP A 60 -1.38 10.57 -8.67
N MET A 61 -2.67 10.27 -8.54
CA MET A 61 -3.38 9.47 -9.53
C MET A 61 -3.39 10.11 -10.92
N GLN A 62 -3.45 11.44 -10.98
CA GLN A 62 -3.52 12.16 -12.24
C GLN A 62 -2.19 12.19 -12.98
N SER A 63 -1.11 11.85 -12.33
CA SER A 63 0.22 11.92 -12.94
C SER A 63 0.64 10.54 -13.44
N ALA A 64 1.13 10.48 -14.68
CA ALA A 64 1.68 9.26 -15.25
C ALA A 64 3.14 9.06 -14.88
N THR A 65 3.79 10.05 -14.29
CA THR A 65 5.23 10.04 -14.04
C THR A 65 5.63 10.25 -12.59
N ASP A 66 4.69 10.65 -11.73
CA ASP A 66 5.00 10.97 -10.35
C ASP A 66 5.14 9.68 -9.53
N GLN A 67 6.36 9.40 -9.11
CA GLN A 67 6.67 8.24 -8.27
C GLN A 67 6.85 8.69 -6.84
N LYS A 68 6.26 7.95 -5.92
CA LYS A 68 6.35 8.26 -4.51
C LYS A 68 6.85 7.07 -3.72
N ASP A 69 7.57 7.38 -2.66
CA ASP A 69 8.00 6.40 -1.68
C ASP A 69 7.14 6.55 -0.43
N GLY A 70 6.82 5.44 0.20
CA GLY A 70 6.02 5.49 1.40
C GLY A 70 6.13 4.20 2.19
N GLN A 71 5.33 4.15 3.24
CA GLN A 71 5.30 2.96 4.08
C GLN A 71 3.91 2.74 4.66
N ILE A 72 3.61 1.48 4.92
CA ILE A 72 2.38 1.09 5.59
C ILE A 72 2.77 0.42 6.89
N ILE A 73 2.29 0.96 7.98
CA ILE A 73 2.62 0.48 9.32
C ILE A 73 1.41 -0.26 9.87
N PHE A 74 1.58 -1.55 10.13
CA PHE A 74 0.53 -2.39 10.70
C PHE A 74 0.81 -2.55 12.19
N THR A 75 -0.07 -2.04 13.03
CA THR A 75 0.06 -2.11 14.48
C THR A 75 -1.02 -3.02 15.02
N VAL A 76 -0.62 -4.03 15.75
CA VAL A 76 -1.54 -4.91 16.47
C VAL A 76 -1.44 -4.56 17.94
N GLU A 77 -2.56 -4.22 18.54
CA GLU A 77 -2.58 -3.93 19.98
C GLU A 77 -2.58 -5.23 20.76
N ASP A 78 -1.48 -5.96 20.61
CA ASP A 78 -1.23 -7.16 21.37
C ASP A 78 0.10 -6.96 22.08
N LYS A 79 0.05 -7.08 23.39
CA LYS A 79 1.24 -6.84 24.21
C LYS A 79 2.35 -7.84 23.96
N ALA A 80 2.04 -8.95 23.33
CA ALA A 80 3.04 -9.95 22.99
C ALA A 80 3.91 -9.55 21.82
N LEU A 81 3.50 -8.55 21.02
CA LEU A 81 4.25 -8.15 19.84
C LEU A 81 5.06 -6.89 20.13
N PRO A 82 6.39 -7.00 20.09
CA PRO A 82 7.26 -5.88 20.48
C PRO A 82 7.34 -4.77 19.44
N SER A 83 7.00 -5.02 18.18
CA SER A 83 7.14 -4.01 17.15
C SER A 83 6.11 -4.20 16.04
N PRO A 84 5.71 -3.13 15.37
CA PRO A 84 4.77 -3.22 14.27
C PRO A 84 5.44 -3.83 13.03
N LYS A 85 4.60 -4.36 12.15
CA LYS A 85 5.04 -4.79 10.83
C LYS A 85 5.01 -3.58 9.92
N VAL A 86 6.08 -3.37 9.17
CA VAL A 86 6.20 -2.23 8.27
C VAL A 86 6.45 -2.72 6.85
N LEU A 87 5.61 -2.27 5.93
CA LEU A 87 5.81 -2.49 4.51
C LEU A 87 6.28 -1.16 3.90
N ARG A 88 7.40 -1.18 3.22
CA ARG A 88 7.94 0.00 2.54
C ARG A 88 7.87 -0.20 1.05
N PHE A 89 7.40 0.82 0.36
CA PHE A 89 7.35 0.78 -1.10
C PHE A 89 8.13 1.96 -1.67
N LYS A 90 8.75 1.73 -2.82
CA LYS A 90 9.58 2.74 -3.49
C LYS A 90 9.22 2.83 -4.96
N HIS A 91 9.36 4.04 -5.48
CA HIS A 91 9.15 4.32 -6.91
C HIS A 91 7.78 3.83 -7.35
N ALA A 92 6.76 4.28 -6.64
CA ALA A 92 5.41 3.78 -6.82
C ALA A 92 4.52 4.80 -7.52
N TYR A 93 3.64 4.26 -8.36
CA TYR A 93 2.59 5.04 -9.02
C TYR A 93 1.26 4.72 -8.38
N CYS A 94 0.36 5.69 -8.39
CA CYS A 94 -1.03 5.43 -8.06
C CYS A 94 -1.77 5.18 -9.38
N ILE A 95 -2.22 3.95 -9.59
CA ILE A 95 -2.80 3.56 -10.88
C ILE A 95 -4.32 3.47 -10.85
N ARG A 96 -4.91 3.57 -9.67
CA ARG A 96 -6.36 3.51 -9.52
C ARG A 96 -6.77 4.28 -8.28
N LEU A 97 -7.85 5.03 -8.40
CA LEU A 97 -8.44 5.73 -7.26
C LEU A 97 -9.95 5.66 -7.40
N TYR A 98 -10.61 5.26 -6.33
CA TYR A 98 -12.06 5.14 -6.26
C TYR A 98 -12.50 5.64 -4.89
N GLU A 99 -13.50 6.50 -4.87
CA GLU A 99 -14.05 7.01 -3.63
C GLU A 99 -15.51 6.62 -3.48
N TYR A 100 -15.90 6.34 -2.25
CA TYR A 100 -17.26 5.95 -1.92
C TYR A 100 -17.78 6.78 -0.76
N PHE A 101 -18.96 7.33 -0.95
CA PHE A 101 -19.64 8.10 0.06
C PHE A 101 -21.10 7.65 0.12
N ASN A 102 -21.61 7.46 1.34
CA ASN A 102 -23.01 7.11 1.56
C ASN A 102 -23.57 7.96 2.70
N ALA A 103 -24.47 8.86 2.36
CA ALA A 103 -25.03 9.80 3.33
C ALA A 103 -25.90 9.14 4.39
N HIS A 104 -26.39 7.93 4.12
CA HIS A 104 -27.24 7.19 5.06
C HIS A 104 -26.45 6.26 5.96
N SER A 105 -25.16 6.20 5.80
CA SER A 105 -24.27 5.33 6.59
C SER A 105 -23.55 6.13 7.65
N ASN A 106 -23.24 5.48 8.78
CA ASN A 106 -22.36 6.05 9.78
C ASN A 106 -20.89 5.91 9.42
N ILE A 107 -20.61 5.27 8.29
CA ILE A 107 -19.25 5.02 7.85
C ILE A 107 -18.74 6.27 7.13
N GLN A 108 -17.53 6.66 7.48
CA GLN A 108 -16.87 7.79 6.83
C GLN A 108 -16.61 7.51 5.36
N MET A 109 -16.45 8.57 4.59
CA MET A 109 -16.06 8.44 3.19
C MET A 109 -14.74 7.68 3.08
N HIS A 110 -14.70 6.72 2.16
CA HIS A 110 -13.53 5.87 1.94
C HIS A 110 -12.93 6.11 0.57
N THR A 111 -11.62 6.03 0.50
CA THR A 111 -10.88 6.11 -0.75
C THR A 111 -10.16 4.79 -0.98
N LYS A 112 -10.43 4.16 -2.11
CA LYS A 112 -9.71 2.96 -2.53
C LYS A 112 -8.64 3.35 -3.53
N ILE A 113 -7.42 2.93 -3.28
CA ILE A 113 -6.32 3.19 -4.21
C ILE A 113 -5.59 1.89 -4.51
N THR A 114 -5.01 1.83 -5.70
CA THR A 114 -4.09 0.77 -6.07
C THR A 114 -2.75 1.41 -6.40
N ILE A 115 -1.72 0.94 -5.73
CA ILE A 115 -0.37 1.42 -5.90
C ILE A 115 0.42 0.36 -6.66
N SER A 116 1.18 0.80 -7.66
CA SER A 116 2.11 -0.07 -8.38
C SER A 116 3.52 0.34 -7.99
N ALA A 117 4.18 -0.50 -7.19
CA ALA A 117 5.49 -0.19 -6.64
C ALA A 117 6.59 -0.94 -7.40
N ALA A 118 7.72 -0.27 -7.61
CA ALA A 118 8.88 -0.91 -8.20
C ALA A 118 9.62 -1.78 -7.19
N GLU A 119 9.59 -1.41 -5.91
CA GLU A 119 10.22 -2.19 -4.86
C GLU A 119 9.33 -2.24 -3.63
N ILE A 120 9.29 -3.39 -2.99
CA ILE A 120 8.61 -3.58 -1.71
C ILE A 120 9.58 -4.27 -0.76
N ALA A 121 9.72 -3.71 0.44
CA ALA A 121 10.58 -4.25 1.48
C ALA A 121 9.81 -4.31 2.79
N PHE A 122 10.24 -5.22 3.66
CA PHE A 122 9.63 -5.37 4.98
C PHE A 122 10.67 -5.16 6.06
N GLY A 123 10.20 -4.61 7.17
CA GLY A 123 11.01 -4.48 8.38
C GLY A 123 11.97 -3.30 8.35
N ASP A 124 12.74 -3.20 9.41
CA ASP A 124 13.69 -2.09 9.59
C ASP A 124 14.99 -2.30 8.85
N SER A 125 15.30 -3.55 8.52
CA SER A 125 16.55 -3.87 7.84
C SER A 125 16.55 -3.47 6.37
N GLY A 126 15.37 -3.13 5.83
CA GLY A 126 15.26 -2.75 4.43
C GLY A 126 15.44 -3.92 3.47
N SER A 127 15.21 -5.14 3.92
CA SER A 127 15.29 -6.31 3.05
C SER A 127 14.24 -6.23 1.97
N VAL A 128 14.67 -6.22 0.72
CA VAL A 128 13.78 -6.16 -0.43
C VAL A 128 13.15 -7.52 -0.66
N VAL A 129 11.83 -7.59 -0.58
CA VAL A 129 11.06 -8.80 -0.83
C VAL A 129 10.65 -8.90 -2.30
N PHE A 130 10.41 -7.77 -2.91
CA PHE A 130 9.98 -7.70 -4.30
C PHE A 130 10.66 -6.53 -4.99
N LYS A 131 11.14 -6.78 -6.19
CA LYS A 131 11.69 -5.73 -7.03
C LYS A 131 11.23 -5.96 -8.46
N ASN A 132 10.53 -5.00 -8.99
CA ASN A 132 10.10 -5.03 -10.38
C ASN A 132 11.21 -4.40 -11.22
N ASP A 133 11.79 -5.21 -12.08
CA ASP A 133 12.87 -4.75 -12.94
C ASP A 133 12.26 -3.96 -14.11
N GLN A 134 12.02 -2.71 -13.87
CA GLN A 134 11.51 -1.80 -14.90
C GLN A 134 12.68 -1.24 -15.70
N LYS A 135 12.67 -1.55 -16.93
CA LYS A 135 13.68 -1.01 -17.85
C LYS A 135 13.19 0.26 -18.49
#